data_8def6bd62e4dcf45b7282dfd67ae605b
#
_entry.id   8def6bd62e4dcf45b7282dfd67ae605b
#
_cell.length_a   1.000
_cell.length_b   1.000
_cell.length_c   1.000
_cell.angle_alpha   90.00
_cell.angle_beta   90.00
_cell.angle_gamma   90.00
#
_symmetry.space_group_name_H-M   'P 1'
#
loop_
_entity.id
_entity.type
_entity.pdbx_description
1 polymer ?
#
loop_
_entity_poly.entity_id
_entity_poly.type
_entity_poly.pdbx_seq_one_letter_code
_entity_poly.pdbx_strand_id
1 'polypeptide(L)'
;RQGFAYAITHPNSEIYLVDSSKKKTDSLKEIIKSIKFKNDIFVINDRIEKIGRQSSYKNGFNIATARAVSNPSTVSEYILPMLKSNGLGILYCGKWTNEDNKNLENTLNVLEGQILEIKSNFLPREKGIRNAIFIEPKASCPDIYPRSIGKAEKYPLKG
;
A
#
# COMPACT_ATOMS: atom_id res chain seq x y z
N ARG A 1 -11.34 -2.43 -4.66
CA ARG A 1 -11.78 -3.85 -4.65
C ARG A 1 -11.10 -4.65 -3.53
N GLN A 2 -9.77 -4.50 -3.32
CA GLN A 2 -9.04 -5.26 -2.28
C GLN A 2 -9.53 -4.92 -0.87
N GLY A 3 -9.73 -3.64 -0.54
CA GLY A 3 -10.22 -3.22 0.77
C GLY A 3 -11.59 -3.80 1.13
N PHE A 4 -12.50 -3.96 0.17
CA PHE A 4 -13.80 -4.61 0.41
C PHE A 4 -13.67 -6.11 0.66
N ALA A 5 -12.79 -6.79 -0.07
CA ALA A 5 -12.53 -8.20 0.17
C ALA A 5 -11.97 -8.41 1.59
N TYR A 6 -11.06 -7.53 2.02
CA TYR A 6 -10.53 -7.56 3.39
C TYR A 6 -11.62 -7.26 4.43
N ALA A 7 -12.49 -6.27 4.19
CA ALA A 7 -13.60 -5.95 5.07
C ALA A 7 -14.53 -7.16 5.33
N ILE A 8 -14.84 -7.91 4.28
CA ILE A 8 -15.71 -9.08 4.38
C ILE A 8 -15.06 -10.20 5.21
N THR A 9 -13.76 -10.41 5.04
CA THR A 9 -13.03 -11.50 5.71
C THR A 9 -12.58 -11.15 7.12
N HIS A 10 -12.49 -9.87 7.47
CA HIS A 10 -12.00 -9.36 8.77
C HIS A 10 -12.99 -8.36 9.37
N PRO A 11 -14.14 -8.80 9.86
CA PRO A 11 -15.26 -7.93 10.25
C PRO A 11 -15.00 -7.01 11.45
N ASN A 12 -13.92 -7.22 12.19
CA ASN A 12 -13.55 -6.43 13.38
C ASN A 12 -12.40 -5.43 13.09
N SER A 13 -12.08 -5.20 11.81
CA SER A 13 -11.01 -4.28 11.42
C SER A 13 -11.57 -2.91 11.04
N GLU A 14 -10.88 -1.84 11.41
CA GLU A 14 -11.08 -0.52 10.81
C GLU A 14 -10.41 -0.48 9.43
N ILE A 15 -11.09 0.06 8.44
CA ILE A 15 -10.62 0.06 7.05
C ILE A 15 -10.57 1.49 6.51
N TYR A 16 -9.41 1.85 6.00
CA TYR A 16 -9.18 3.14 5.38
C TYR A 16 -8.96 2.95 3.87
N LEU A 17 -9.82 3.55 3.06
CA LEU A 17 -9.74 3.54 1.59
C LEU A 17 -9.30 4.92 1.13
N VAL A 18 -8.10 5.01 0.56
CA VAL A 18 -7.51 6.27 0.11
C VAL A 18 -7.42 6.29 -1.42
N ASP A 19 -7.93 7.33 -2.04
CA ASP A 19 -7.73 7.60 -3.47
C ASP A 19 -7.81 9.12 -3.71
N SER A 20 -6.95 9.65 -4.56
CA SER A 20 -6.95 11.07 -4.91
C SER A 20 -8.08 11.47 -5.87
N SER A 21 -8.70 10.50 -6.54
CA SER A 21 -9.81 10.72 -7.46
C SER A 21 -11.14 10.85 -6.72
N LYS A 22 -11.73 12.04 -6.73
CA LYS A 22 -13.06 12.29 -6.13
C LYS A 22 -14.13 11.35 -6.70
N LYS A 23 -14.14 11.12 -8.02
CA LYS A 23 -15.09 10.22 -8.67
C LYS A 23 -15.00 8.80 -8.12
N LYS A 24 -13.79 8.29 -7.87
CA LYS A 24 -13.59 6.94 -7.30
C LYS A 24 -14.02 6.90 -5.84
N THR A 25 -13.68 7.90 -5.04
CA THR A 25 -14.06 7.93 -3.63
C THR A 25 -15.57 8.08 -3.44
N ASP A 26 -16.23 8.88 -4.28
CA ASP A 26 -17.69 8.99 -4.27
C ASP A 26 -18.35 7.64 -4.62
N SER A 27 -17.87 6.94 -5.66
CA SER A 27 -18.34 5.59 -5.99
C SER A 27 -18.12 4.58 -4.86
N LEU A 28 -16.98 4.66 -4.14
CA LEU A 28 -16.71 3.81 -2.98
C LEU A 28 -17.72 4.06 -1.86
N LYS A 29 -18.04 5.33 -1.57
CA LYS A 29 -19.04 5.70 -0.56
C LYS A 29 -20.43 5.15 -0.89
N GLU A 30 -20.84 5.21 -2.17
CA GLU A 30 -22.12 4.64 -2.60
C GLU A 30 -22.16 3.11 -2.44
N ILE A 31 -21.08 2.41 -2.77
CA ILE A 31 -20.96 0.96 -2.54
C ILE A 31 -21.07 0.64 -1.05
N ILE A 32 -20.38 1.38 -0.19
CA ILE A 32 -20.41 1.17 1.27
C ILE A 32 -21.83 1.36 1.82
N LYS A 33 -22.56 2.36 1.33
CA LYS A 33 -23.96 2.56 1.72
C LYS A 33 -24.88 1.42 1.28
N SER A 34 -24.61 0.81 0.12
CA SER A 34 -25.42 -0.27 -0.43
C SER A 34 -25.16 -1.64 0.22
N ILE A 35 -24.00 -1.80 0.86
CA ILE A 35 -23.59 -3.05 1.51
C ILE A 35 -23.46 -2.81 3.02
N LYS A 36 -24.12 -3.66 3.81
CA LYS A 36 -23.99 -3.62 5.27
C LYS A 36 -22.71 -4.30 5.70
N PHE A 37 -21.61 -3.55 5.76
CA PHE A 37 -20.38 -4.01 6.39
C PHE A 37 -20.51 -3.99 7.92
N LYS A 38 -19.81 -4.91 8.60
CA LYS A 38 -19.67 -4.88 10.07
C LYS A 38 -18.52 -3.97 10.52
N ASN A 39 -17.66 -3.59 9.58
CA ASN A 39 -16.48 -2.77 9.81
C ASN A 39 -16.80 -1.28 9.79
N ASP A 40 -16.00 -0.51 10.50
CA ASP A 40 -15.88 0.93 10.26
C ASP A 40 -15.00 1.17 9.02
N ILE A 41 -15.61 1.70 7.96
CA ILE A 41 -14.91 1.95 6.68
C ILE A 41 -14.85 3.45 6.42
N PHE A 42 -13.65 3.98 6.40
CA PHE A 42 -13.35 5.39 6.14
C PHE A 42 -12.87 5.58 4.71
N VAL A 43 -13.48 6.50 3.96
CA VAL A 43 -13.08 6.84 2.60
C VAL A 43 -12.45 8.23 2.60
N ILE A 44 -11.17 8.29 2.28
CA ILE A 44 -10.38 9.52 2.27
C ILE A 44 -10.10 9.91 0.82
N ASN A 45 -10.55 11.11 0.44
CA ASN A 45 -10.24 11.69 -0.87
C ASN A 45 -9.07 12.68 -0.73
N ASP A 46 -7.87 12.16 -0.78
CA ASP A 46 -6.65 12.98 -0.77
C ASP A 46 -5.48 12.20 -1.39
N ARG A 47 -4.36 12.88 -1.61
CA ARG A 47 -3.10 12.26 -2.03
C ARG A 47 -2.50 11.48 -0.86
N ILE A 48 -2.02 10.26 -1.16
CA ILE A 48 -1.45 9.37 -0.14
C ILE A 48 -0.22 9.97 0.53
N GLU A 49 0.60 10.74 -0.20
CA GLU A 49 1.77 11.42 0.34
C GLU A 49 1.39 12.44 1.43
N LYS A 50 0.25 13.11 1.24
CA LYS A 50 -0.26 14.08 2.22
C LYS A 50 -0.78 13.37 3.46
N ILE A 51 -1.50 12.27 3.27
CA ILE A 51 -2.01 11.43 4.37
C ILE A 51 -0.85 10.85 5.18
N GLY A 52 0.15 10.23 4.53
CA GLY A 52 1.30 9.62 5.20
C GLY A 52 2.18 10.60 5.99
N ARG A 53 2.05 11.91 5.77
CA ARG A 53 2.77 12.94 6.55
C ARG A 53 2.01 13.40 7.79
N GLN A 54 0.76 13.03 7.95
CA GLN A 54 -0.03 13.40 9.12
C GLN A 54 0.32 12.46 10.29
N SER A 55 0.62 13.02 11.45
CA SER A 55 1.00 12.25 12.65
C SER A 55 -0.04 11.21 13.06
N SER A 56 -1.32 11.47 12.80
CA SER A 56 -2.43 10.54 13.08
C SER A 56 -2.40 9.26 12.24
N TYR A 57 -1.69 9.25 11.12
CA TYR A 57 -1.59 8.09 10.22
C TYR A 57 -0.20 7.45 10.19
N LYS A 58 0.84 8.16 10.66
CA LYS A 58 2.18 7.60 10.81
C LYS A 58 2.19 6.48 11.84
N ASN A 59 2.86 5.38 11.50
CA ASN A 59 2.98 4.20 12.38
C ASN A 59 1.63 3.72 12.95
N GLY A 60 0.53 3.95 12.23
CA GLY A 60 -0.84 3.71 12.70
C GLY A 60 -1.44 2.36 12.25
N PHE A 61 -0.94 1.77 11.18
CA PHE A 61 -1.61 0.65 10.52
C PHE A 61 -0.89 -0.68 10.74
N ASN A 62 -1.70 -1.71 11.01
CA ASN A 62 -1.22 -3.08 11.08
C ASN A 62 -0.97 -3.66 9.69
N ILE A 63 -1.80 -3.30 8.72
CA ILE A 63 -1.69 -3.76 7.32
C ILE A 63 -1.93 -2.57 6.39
N ALA A 64 -1.08 -2.42 5.39
CA ALA A 64 -1.29 -1.50 4.28
C ALA A 64 -1.17 -2.25 2.95
N THR A 65 -2.12 -2.08 2.06
CA THR A 65 -2.11 -2.75 0.76
C THR A 65 -2.20 -1.76 -0.38
N ALA A 66 -1.44 -1.99 -1.43
CA ALA A 66 -1.51 -1.19 -2.63
C ALA A 66 -1.25 -2.01 -3.89
N ARG A 67 -1.79 -1.55 -5.01
CA ARG A 67 -1.39 -2.04 -6.32
C ARG A 67 -0.20 -1.23 -6.82
N ALA A 68 0.95 -1.87 -6.96
CA ALA A 68 2.14 -1.28 -7.56
C ALA A 68 2.04 -1.41 -9.10
N VAL A 69 1.25 -0.53 -9.69
CA VAL A 69 0.94 -0.59 -11.14
C VAL A 69 2.11 -0.07 -11.97
N SER A 70 2.87 0.88 -11.43
CA SER A 70 3.97 1.54 -12.15
C SER A 70 5.34 1.32 -11.50
N ASN A 71 5.46 1.56 -10.19
CA ASN A 71 6.76 1.49 -9.51
C ASN A 71 6.59 1.04 -8.04
N PRO A 72 7.04 -0.17 -7.69
CA PRO A 72 7.00 -0.69 -6.32
C PRO A 72 7.77 0.18 -5.32
N SER A 73 8.90 0.78 -5.72
CA SER A 73 9.68 1.69 -4.88
C SER A 73 8.86 2.92 -4.46
N THR A 74 8.16 3.53 -5.41
CA THR A 74 7.26 4.66 -5.12
C THR A 74 6.15 4.28 -4.14
N VAL A 75 5.52 3.14 -4.37
CA VAL A 75 4.42 2.67 -3.51
C VAL A 75 4.93 2.30 -2.11
N SER A 76 6.12 1.73 -1.99
CA SER A 76 6.74 1.42 -0.69
C SER A 76 7.00 2.70 0.12
N GLU A 77 7.45 3.78 -0.53
CA GLU A 77 7.62 5.08 0.13
C GLU A 77 6.29 5.62 0.69
N TYR A 78 5.17 5.29 0.06
CA TYR A 78 3.86 5.74 0.53
C TYR A 78 3.36 4.93 1.73
N ILE A 79 3.56 3.61 1.73
CA ILE A 79 2.91 2.75 2.72
C ILE A 79 3.79 2.45 3.93
N LEU A 80 5.12 2.34 3.77
CA LEU A 80 6.01 1.93 4.85
C LEU A 80 5.98 2.90 6.05
N PRO A 81 5.98 4.24 5.85
CA PRO A 81 5.89 5.19 6.96
C PRO A 81 4.60 5.11 7.78
N MET A 82 3.55 4.52 7.22
CA MET A 82 2.26 4.37 7.89
C MET A 82 2.13 3.08 8.69
N LEU A 83 3.03 2.11 8.46
CA LEU A 83 3.00 0.83 9.16
C LEU A 83 3.50 0.94 10.58
N LYS A 84 2.84 0.22 11.50
CA LYS A 84 3.39 -0.05 12.84
C LYS A 84 4.69 -0.85 12.73
N SER A 85 5.50 -0.89 13.78
CA SER A 85 6.77 -1.64 13.83
C SER A 85 6.61 -3.13 13.50
N ASN A 86 5.46 -3.72 13.79
CA ASN A 86 5.08 -5.09 13.44
C ASN A 86 4.05 -5.14 12.32
N GLY A 87 3.91 -4.07 11.55
CA GLY A 87 2.95 -3.95 10.46
C GLY A 87 3.42 -4.63 9.18
N LEU A 88 2.48 -4.93 8.31
CA LEU A 88 2.70 -5.64 7.05
C LEU A 88 2.24 -4.80 5.86
N GLY A 89 3.14 -4.54 4.93
CA GLY A 89 2.82 -3.97 3.62
C GLY A 89 2.63 -5.06 2.57
N ILE A 90 1.63 -4.94 1.71
CA ILE A 90 1.39 -5.88 0.63
C ILE A 90 1.29 -5.12 -0.69
N LEU A 91 2.27 -5.36 -1.57
CA LEU A 91 2.31 -4.79 -2.91
C LEU A 91 1.81 -5.81 -3.92
N TYR A 92 0.75 -5.51 -4.63
CA TYR A 92 0.25 -6.37 -5.70
C TYR A 92 0.82 -5.92 -7.04
N CYS A 93 1.65 -6.77 -7.64
CA CYS A 93 2.33 -6.51 -8.90
C CYS A 93 1.91 -7.52 -9.98
N GLY A 94 2.18 -7.17 -11.24
CA GLY A 94 2.14 -8.10 -12.36
C GLY A 94 3.42 -8.96 -12.42
N LYS A 95 4.10 -8.91 -13.56
CA LYS A 95 5.40 -9.56 -13.72
C LYS A 95 6.41 -9.01 -12.70
N TRP A 96 7.23 -9.88 -12.16
CA TRP A 96 8.27 -9.55 -11.18
C TRP A 96 9.60 -10.16 -11.63
N THR A 97 10.65 -9.37 -11.63
CA THR A 97 12.00 -9.78 -12.09
C THR A 97 13.00 -9.67 -10.95
N ASN A 98 14.18 -10.25 -11.13
CA ASN A 98 15.29 -10.09 -10.19
C ASN A 98 15.76 -8.63 -10.08
N GLU A 99 15.65 -7.85 -11.16
CA GLU A 99 15.96 -6.42 -11.14
C GLU A 99 14.94 -5.64 -10.31
N ASP A 100 13.65 -5.95 -10.45
CA ASP A 100 12.60 -5.36 -9.61
C ASP A 100 12.85 -5.65 -8.13
N ASN A 101 13.27 -6.88 -7.81
CA ASN A 101 13.60 -7.29 -6.45
C ASN A 101 14.74 -6.44 -5.88
N LYS A 102 15.86 -6.35 -6.61
CA LYS A 102 17.02 -5.55 -6.20
C LYS A 102 16.69 -4.08 -6.03
N ASN A 103 15.91 -3.50 -6.94
CA ASN A 103 15.48 -2.11 -6.87
C ASN A 103 14.59 -1.85 -5.65
N LEU A 104 13.70 -2.79 -5.33
CA LEU A 104 12.86 -2.68 -4.16
C LEU A 104 13.67 -2.85 -2.86
N GLU A 105 14.60 -3.81 -2.79
CA GLU A 105 15.49 -3.98 -1.64
C GLU A 105 16.28 -2.71 -1.34
N ASN A 106 16.85 -2.10 -2.37
CA ASN A 106 17.57 -0.83 -2.23
C ASN A 106 16.68 0.29 -1.68
N THR A 107 15.47 0.40 -2.20
CA THR A 107 14.48 1.38 -1.71
C THR A 107 14.12 1.11 -0.24
N LEU A 108 13.83 -0.14 0.10
CA LEU A 108 13.43 -0.52 1.44
C LEU A 108 14.55 -0.29 2.45
N ASN A 109 15.83 -0.49 2.07
CA ASN A 109 16.96 -0.15 2.93
C ASN A 109 16.98 1.34 3.31
N VAL A 110 16.64 2.23 2.37
CA VAL A 110 16.52 3.68 2.64
C VAL A 110 15.33 3.99 3.56
N LEU A 111 14.27 3.21 3.47
CA LEU A 111 13.03 3.38 4.24
C LEU A 111 13.04 2.62 5.58
N GLU A 112 14.15 1.97 5.94
CA GLU A 112 14.28 1.09 7.10
C GLU A 112 13.28 -0.09 7.07
N GLY A 113 13.12 -0.70 5.89
CA GLY A 113 12.25 -1.86 5.67
C GLY A 113 12.97 -3.05 5.02
N GLN A 114 12.23 -4.13 4.83
CA GLN A 114 12.71 -5.32 4.11
C GLN A 114 11.59 -6.05 3.39
N ILE A 115 11.96 -6.87 2.41
CA ILE A 115 11.05 -7.86 1.82
C ILE A 115 10.99 -9.06 2.75
N LEU A 116 9.79 -9.42 3.17
CA LEU A 116 9.54 -10.60 4.00
C LEU A 116 9.34 -11.84 3.13
N GLU A 117 8.49 -11.74 2.11
CA GLU A 117 8.11 -12.87 1.25
C GLU A 117 7.58 -12.37 -0.10
N ILE A 118 7.72 -13.20 -1.13
CA ILE A 118 7.11 -12.99 -2.44
C ILE A 118 6.26 -14.21 -2.79
N LYS A 119 4.96 -14.00 -3.00
CA LYS A 119 4.02 -15.04 -3.44
C LYS A 119 3.59 -14.80 -4.87
N SER A 120 3.79 -15.81 -5.73
CA SER A 120 3.40 -15.77 -7.13
C SER A 120 2.19 -16.68 -7.37
N ASN A 121 1.18 -16.17 -8.05
CA ASN A 121 0.00 -16.92 -8.44
C ASN A 121 -0.26 -16.79 -9.92
N PHE A 122 -0.53 -17.92 -10.58
CA PHE A 122 -1.00 -17.95 -11.95
C PHE A 122 -2.50 -17.70 -12.00
N LEU A 123 -2.91 -16.73 -12.80
CA LEU A 123 -4.33 -16.49 -13.01
C LEU A 123 -4.90 -17.50 -14.02
N PRO A 124 -6.13 -18.00 -13.77
CA PRO A 124 -6.81 -18.87 -14.73
C PRO A 124 -6.95 -18.22 -16.11
N ARG A 125 -7.06 -19.06 -17.15
CA ARG A 125 -7.26 -18.63 -18.55
C ARG A 125 -6.15 -17.73 -19.08
N GLU A 126 -4.89 -18.07 -18.82
CA GLU A 126 -3.70 -17.39 -19.34
C GLU A 126 -3.64 -15.87 -19.05
N LYS A 127 -4.32 -15.41 -18.01
CA LYS A 127 -4.30 -13.99 -17.58
C LYS A 127 -3.00 -13.55 -16.94
N GLY A 128 -1.96 -14.39 -17.04
CA GLY A 128 -0.61 -14.13 -16.57
C GLY A 128 -0.40 -14.33 -15.08
N ILE A 129 0.80 -13.95 -14.62
CA ILE A 129 1.22 -14.08 -13.22
C ILE A 129 0.84 -12.83 -12.46
N ARG A 130 0.45 -13.02 -11.20
CA ARG A 130 0.31 -11.95 -10.20
C ARG A 130 1.19 -12.25 -9.01
N ASN A 131 1.92 -11.25 -8.59
CA ASN A 131 2.82 -11.32 -7.46
C ASN A 131 2.27 -10.47 -6.32
N ALA A 132 2.33 -11.02 -5.11
CA ALA A 132 2.16 -10.29 -3.87
C ALA A 132 3.50 -10.23 -3.15
N ILE A 133 4.05 -9.03 -3.04
CA ILE A 133 5.30 -8.78 -2.34
C ILE A 133 4.94 -8.29 -0.94
N PHE A 134 5.39 -9.02 0.06
CA PHE A 134 5.19 -8.70 1.46
C PHE A 134 6.42 -7.94 1.97
N ILE A 135 6.20 -6.76 2.52
CA ILE A 135 7.24 -5.90 3.08
C ILE A 135 6.92 -5.57 4.53
N GLU A 136 7.93 -5.37 5.33
CA GLU A 136 7.78 -4.99 6.74
C GLU A 136 8.83 -3.96 7.18
N PRO A 137 8.54 -3.13 8.19
CA PRO A 137 9.54 -2.28 8.82
C PRO A 137 10.60 -3.09 9.56
N LYS A 138 11.88 -2.74 9.41
CA LYS A 138 12.99 -3.22 10.24
C LYS A 138 13.26 -2.29 11.41
N ALA A 139 13.05 -0.99 11.17
CA ALA A 139 13.18 0.07 12.12
C ALA A 139 12.17 1.18 11.80
N SER A 140 12.19 2.26 12.58
CA SER A 140 11.33 3.42 12.30
C SER A 140 11.72 4.07 10.97
N CYS A 141 10.77 4.20 10.06
CA CYS A 141 10.99 4.89 8.80
C CYS A 141 11.39 6.35 9.05
N PRO A 142 12.41 6.87 8.35
CA PRO A 142 12.85 8.26 8.56
C PRO A 142 11.71 9.28 8.32
N ASP A 143 11.63 10.30 9.16
CA ASP A 143 10.52 11.26 9.21
C ASP A 143 10.34 12.10 7.95
N ILE A 144 11.36 12.18 7.09
CA ILE A 144 11.28 12.86 5.81
C ILE A 144 10.33 12.15 4.83
N TYR A 145 10.00 10.87 5.08
CA TYR A 145 9.10 10.08 4.23
C TYR A 145 7.67 10.03 4.76
N PRO A 146 6.68 9.95 3.85
CA PRO A 146 6.83 10.10 2.40
C PRO A 146 7.23 11.53 2.04
N ARG A 147 8.02 11.68 0.97
CA ARG A 147 8.39 12.99 0.43
C ARG A 147 7.18 13.77 -0.06
N SER A 148 7.37 15.04 -0.42
CA SER A 148 6.29 15.90 -0.92
C SER A 148 5.58 15.31 -2.15
N ILE A 149 4.32 15.73 -2.36
CA ILE A 149 3.45 15.26 -3.43
C ILE A 149 4.16 15.20 -4.77
N GLY A 150 4.06 14.06 -5.45
CA GLY A 150 4.63 13.79 -6.77
C GLY A 150 6.15 13.55 -6.80
N LYS A 151 6.87 13.77 -5.68
CA LYS A 151 8.33 13.63 -5.66
C LYS A 151 8.75 12.17 -5.80
N ALA A 152 8.05 11.25 -5.15
CA ALA A 152 8.35 9.83 -5.25
C ALA A 152 8.09 9.26 -6.66
N GLU A 153 7.05 9.74 -7.34
CA GLU A 153 6.76 9.36 -8.73
C GLU A 153 7.81 9.89 -9.70
N LYS A 154 8.19 11.16 -9.56
CA LYS A 154 9.14 11.81 -10.46
C LYS A 154 10.58 11.34 -10.24
N TYR A 155 10.93 11.07 -9.01
CA TYR A 155 12.27 10.66 -8.57
C TYR A 155 12.15 9.47 -7.60
N PRO A 156 11.85 8.25 -8.10
CA PRO A 156 11.81 7.07 -7.26
C PRO A 156 13.12 6.88 -6.50
N LEU A 157 13.03 6.38 -5.28
CA LEU A 157 14.23 6.06 -4.51
C LEU A 157 15.03 4.98 -5.26
N LYS A 158 16.29 5.27 -5.44
CA LYS A 158 17.31 4.33 -5.93
C LYS A 158 18.31 4.21 -4.80
N GLY A 159 18.55 3.01 -4.35
CA GLY A 159 19.63 2.73 -3.42
C GLY A 159 20.97 2.77 -4.10
#